data_776871211e17005112c502cb7843eae0
#
_entry.id   776871211e17005112c502cb7843eae0
#
_cell.length_a   1.000
_cell.length_b   1.000
_cell.length_c   1.000
_cell.angle_alpha   90.00
_cell.angle_beta   90.00
_cell.angle_gamma   90.00
#
_symmetry.space_group_name_H-M   'P 1'
#
loop_
_entity.id
_entity.type
_entity.pdbx_description
1 polymer ?
#
loop_
_entity_poly.entity_id
_entity_poly.type
_entity_poly.pdbx_seq_one_letter_code
_entity_poly.pdbx_strand_id
1 'polypeptide(L)'
;MEVKPLISPSELASLSQESVVVIDTRVAEEYAVSHIPGAVNLREMFTYLATSTPEGLAELRSQFVELLSAVGICGTERIVIYEDALNTGYGQSCRGYFLLKYFGCPSVSVLHGGYQAWLAAGLPTTTEVPVIENKVFTVSIDSSMMVTTAQMLQVLDNPAIIKLDVRDADEWRGESSSPYGVDFCPRKGRIPGAVWIEWYQMMELNSEIPMFRSTDEIMAMCQEVGITPDSTVYIYCFKGSRASNTLIALKEAGIKDVRNYFASWNEWSRDASLPIEIGEPSDRKIPASV
;
A
#
# COMPACT_ATOMS: atom_id res chain seq x y z
N MET A 1 -2.81 3.00 -23.24
CA MET A 1 -3.85 2.82 -22.20
C MET A 1 -3.14 2.75 -20.86
N GLU A 2 -3.64 3.44 -19.86
CA GLU A 2 -3.13 3.34 -18.49
C GLU A 2 -3.37 1.93 -17.96
N VAL A 3 -2.35 1.35 -17.32
CA VAL A 3 -2.44 0.01 -16.76
C VAL A 3 -3.25 0.07 -15.47
N LYS A 4 -4.28 -0.77 -15.36
CA LYS A 4 -5.11 -0.83 -14.15
C LYS A 4 -4.28 -1.26 -12.94
N PRO A 5 -4.54 -0.72 -11.75
CA PRO A 5 -3.90 -1.14 -10.50
C PRO A 5 -4.11 -2.61 -10.17
N LEU A 6 -5.24 -3.19 -10.56
CA LEU A 6 -5.57 -4.59 -10.33
C LEU A 6 -5.57 -5.39 -11.63
N ILE A 7 -5.13 -6.65 -11.55
CA ILE A 7 -5.16 -7.63 -12.62
C ILE A 7 -5.73 -8.96 -12.09
N SER A 8 -6.63 -9.59 -12.84
CA SER A 8 -7.16 -10.91 -12.47
C SER A 8 -6.17 -12.05 -12.77
N PRO A 9 -6.32 -13.24 -12.12
CA PRO A 9 -5.50 -14.41 -12.42
C PRO A 9 -5.55 -14.81 -13.91
N SER A 10 -6.74 -14.76 -14.54
CA SER A 10 -6.90 -15.12 -15.95
C SER A 10 -6.22 -14.12 -16.89
N GLU A 11 -6.29 -12.82 -16.59
CA GLU A 11 -5.56 -11.80 -17.35
C GLU A 11 -4.06 -11.99 -17.21
N LEU A 12 -3.52 -12.22 -15.99
CA LEU A 12 -2.09 -12.49 -15.81
C LEU A 12 -1.66 -13.75 -16.57
N ALA A 13 -2.43 -14.83 -16.48
CA ALA A 13 -2.12 -16.08 -17.19
C ALA A 13 -2.11 -15.93 -18.73
N SER A 14 -2.81 -14.91 -19.26
CA SER A 14 -2.82 -14.63 -20.71
C SER A 14 -1.59 -13.84 -21.19
N LEU A 15 -0.82 -13.25 -20.26
CA LEU A 15 0.41 -12.52 -20.61
C LEU A 15 1.55 -13.52 -20.91
N SER A 16 2.40 -13.18 -21.89
CA SER A 16 3.64 -13.92 -22.10
C SER A 16 4.58 -13.71 -20.90
N GLN A 17 5.17 -14.79 -20.39
CA GLN A 17 6.16 -14.71 -19.30
C GLN A 17 7.37 -13.82 -19.65
N GLU A 18 7.73 -13.72 -20.92
CA GLU A 18 8.80 -12.84 -21.38
C GLU A 18 8.42 -11.34 -21.34
N SER A 19 7.12 -11.03 -21.28
CA SER A 19 6.60 -9.67 -21.33
C SER A 19 6.23 -9.08 -19.96
N VAL A 20 6.31 -9.90 -18.88
CA VAL A 20 5.91 -9.49 -17.54
C VAL A 20 6.90 -9.99 -16.51
N VAL A 21 7.22 -9.14 -15.54
CA VAL A 21 7.93 -9.54 -14.31
C VAL A 21 6.90 -9.75 -13.22
N VAL A 22 6.90 -10.93 -12.62
CA VAL A 22 5.99 -11.28 -11.52
C VAL A 22 6.78 -11.28 -10.22
N ILE A 23 6.32 -10.54 -9.20
CA ILE A 23 6.96 -10.42 -7.89
C ILE A 23 6.10 -11.10 -6.84
N ASP A 24 6.67 -12.07 -6.13
CA ASP A 24 6.11 -12.70 -4.94
C ASP A 24 6.63 -12.00 -3.68
N THR A 25 5.74 -11.47 -2.85
CA THR A 25 6.10 -10.79 -1.60
C THR A 25 5.97 -11.67 -0.36
N ARG A 26 5.59 -12.94 -0.51
CA ARG A 26 5.49 -13.91 0.59
C ARG A 26 6.87 -14.23 1.17
N VAL A 27 6.89 -14.88 2.32
CA VAL A 27 8.15 -15.36 2.92
C VAL A 27 8.82 -16.40 2.01
N ALA A 28 10.14 -16.46 2.06
CA ALA A 28 10.94 -17.31 1.16
C ALA A 28 10.57 -18.80 1.26
N GLU A 29 10.16 -19.25 2.43
CA GLU A 29 9.73 -20.62 2.69
C GLU A 29 8.45 -20.97 1.92
N GLU A 30 7.46 -20.07 1.88
CA GLU A 30 6.23 -20.25 1.10
C GLU A 30 6.48 -20.22 -0.40
N TYR A 31 7.32 -19.28 -0.84
CA TYR A 31 7.76 -19.19 -2.24
C TYR A 31 8.45 -20.48 -2.68
N ALA A 32 9.36 -21.05 -1.87
CA ALA A 32 10.09 -22.27 -2.17
C ALA A 32 9.16 -23.50 -2.28
N VAL A 33 8.05 -23.52 -1.53
CA VAL A 33 7.06 -24.61 -1.60
C VAL A 33 6.28 -24.57 -2.90
N SER A 34 5.82 -23.39 -3.30
CA SER A 34 5.07 -23.21 -4.55
C SER A 34 4.86 -21.74 -4.88
N HIS A 35 5.05 -21.34 -6.13
CA HIS A 35 4.83 -19.96 -6.60
C HIS A 35 4.32 -19.93 -8.06
N ILE A 36 3.93 -18.75 -8.54
CA ILE A 36 3.52 -18.50 -9.93
C ILE A 36 4.74 -18.67 -10.83
N PRO A 37 4.65 -19.45 -11.95
CA PRO A 37 5.80 -19.66 -12.83
C PRO A 37 6.46 -18.35 -13.30
N GLY A 38 7.78 -18.29 -13.17
CA GLY A 38 8.57 -17.11 -13.52
C GLY A 38 8.57 -15.99 -12.47
N ALA A 39 7.88 -16.16 -11.35
CA ALA A 39 7.91 -15.17 -10.28
C ALA A 39 9.27 -15.12 -9.57
N VAL A 40 9.68 -13.91 -9.17
CA VAL A 40 10.83 -13.65 -8.31
C VAL A 40 10.34 -13.31 -6.90
N ASN A 41 11.05 -13.78 -5.85
CA ASN A 41 10.69 -13.44 -4.47
C ASN A 41 11.39 -12.16 -4.03
N LEU A 42 10.61 -11.19 -3.54
CA LEU A 42 11.12 -9.90 -3.05
C LEU A 42 10.33 -9.46 -1.81
N ARG A 43 10.65 -10.09 -0.67
CA ARG A 43 10.00 -9.85 0.63
C ARG A 43 10.27 -8.45 1.18
N GLU A 44 11.39 -7.84 0.83
CA GLU A 44 11.82 -6.51 1.28
C GLU A 44 10.82 -5.42 0.90
N MET A 45 10.02 -5.60 -0.15
CA MET A 45 8.89 -4.72 -0.48
C MET A 45 7.96 -4.47 0.72
N PHE A 46 7.85 -5.45 1.62
CA PHE A 46 7.02 -5.36 2.82
C PHE A 46 7.80 -5.02 4.09
N THR A 47 9.00 -5.57 4.28
CA THR A 47 9.69 -5.54 5.58
C THR A 47 10.47 -4.26 5.84
N TYR A 48 10.93 -3.56 4.80
CA TYR A 48 11.71 -2.34 4.95
C TYR A 48 10.93 -1.23 5.66
N LEU A 49 11.50 -0.65 6.70
CA LEU A 49 10.95 0.52 7.41
C LEU A 49 11.62 1.78 6.92
N ALA A 50 10.85 2.63 6.24
CA ALA A 50 11.34 3.92 5.78
C ALA A 50 11.03 5.04 6.78
N THR A 51 11.89 6.07 6.79
CA THR A 51 11.54 7.40 7.29
C THR A 51 11.35 8.35 6.11
N SER A 52 10.64 9.45 6.33
CA SER A 52 10.36 10.44 5.28
C SER A 52 11.31 11.65 5.35
N THR A 53 12.39 11.55 6.14
CA THR A 53 13.48 12.54 6.11
C THR A 53 14.24 12.46 4.79
N PRO A 54 14.96 13.52 4.37
CA PRO A 54 15.78 13.47 3.17
C PRO A 54 16.77 12.29 3.16
N GLU A 55 17.39 12.00 4.29
CA GLU A 55 18.35 10.89 4.47
C GLU A 55 17.63 9.54 4.35
N GLY A 56 16.47 9.37 5.01
CA GLY A 56 15.70 8.14 4.94
C GLY A 56 15.13 7.85 3.55
N LEU A 57 14.73 8.88 2.81
CA LEU A 57 14.30 8.73 1.41
C LEU A 57 15.47 8.40 0.48
N ALA A 58 16.67 8.94 0.75
CA ALA A 58 17.87 8.59 0.00
C ALA A 58 18.28 7.13 0.24
N GLU A 59 18.19 6.66 1.49
CA GLU A 59 18.45 5.26 1.86
C GLU A 59 17.43 4.31 1.23
N LEU A 60 16.14 4.61 1.34
CA LEU A 60 15.06 3.87 0.68
C LEU A 60 15.34 3.71 -0.82
N ARG A 61 15.70 4.81 -1.48
CA ARG A 61 16.04 4.81 -2.92
C ARG A 61 17.25 3.92 -3.21
N SER A 62 18.34 4.08 -2.46
CA SER A 62 19.58 3.32 -2.68
C SER A 62 19.32 1.81 -2.56
N GLN A 63 18.64 1.40 -1.50
CA GLN A 63 18.35 0.00 -1.24
C GLN A 63 17.44 -0.62 -2.30
N PHE A 64 16.38 0.08 -2.71
CA PHE A 64 15.47 -0.47 -3.72
C PHE A 64 16.04 -0.44 -5.13
N VAL A 65 16.95 0.48 -5.46
CA VAL A 65 17.73 0.41 -6.70
C VAL A 65 18.54 -0.88 -6.77
N GLU A 66 19.21 -1.25 -5.69
CA GLU A 66 20.00 -2.49 -5.61
C GLU A 66 19.10 -3.73 -5.71
N LEU A 67 18.06 -3.81 -4.89
CA LEU A 67 17.13 -4.94 -4.84
C LEU A 67 16.41 -5.17 -6.19
N LEU A 68 15.89 -4.11 -6.80
CA LEU A 68 15.17 -4.20 -8.07
C LEU A 68 16.12 -4.57 -9.21
N SER A 69 17.35 -4.04 -9.21
CA SER A 69 18.38 -4.42 -10.19
C SER A 69 18.73 -5.90 -10.07
N ALA A 70 18.87 -6.42 -8.86
CA ALA A 70 19.20 -7.80 -8.59
C ALA A 70 18.13 -8.80 -9.05
N VAL A 71 16.84 -8.39 -9.02
CA VAL A 71 15.72 -9.20 -9.52
C VAL A 71 15.36 -8.90 -10.98
N GLY A 72 16.27 -8.27 -11.74
CA GLY A 72 16.15 -8.09 -13.19
C GLY A 72 15.17 -7.03 -13.64
N ILE A 73 14.86 -6.03 -12.78
CA ILE A 73 13.94 -4.92 -13.10
C ILE A 73 14.77 -3.69 -13.45
N CYS A 74 14.51 -3.08 -14.62
CA CYS A 74 15.11 -1.79 -15.01
C CYS A 74 14.14 -0.59 -14.87
N GLY A 75 12.86 -0.83 -14.63
CA GLY A 75 11.83 0.20 -14.39
C GLY A 75 10.87 0.44 -15.57
N THR A 76 11.07 -0.24 -16.71
CA THR A 76 10.20 -0.11 -17.90
C THR A 76 9.30 -1.31 -18.13
N GLU A 77 9.53 -2.40 -17.41
CA GLU A 77 8.79 -3.65 -17.54
C GLU A 77 7.33 -3.49 -17.12
N ARG A 78 6.47 -4.37 -17.63
CA ARG A 78 5.20 -4.66 -17.02
C ARG A 78 5.44 -5.49 -15.76
N ILE A 79 5.00 -5.01 -14.61
CA ILE A 79 5.22 -5.67 -13.33
C ILE A 79 3.87 -6.07 -12.74
N VAL A 80 3.77 -7.32 -12.30
CA VAL A 80 2.64 -7.79 -11.49
C VAL A 80 3.19 -8.29 -10.16
N ILE A 81 2.60 -7.79 -9.07
CA ILE A 81 3.05 -8.13 -7.72
C ILE A 81 1.92 -8.83 -6.96
N TYR A 82 2.24 -9.85 -6.17
CA TYR A 82 1.26 -10.57 -5.39
C TYR A 82 1.74 -10.91 -3.98
N GLU A 83 0.79 -11.15 -3.11
CA GLU A 83 0.90 -11.71 -1.76
C GLU A 83 0.06 -12.98 -1.66
N ASP A 84 -0.01 -13.64 -0.51
CA ASP A 84 -0.82 -14.85 -0.36
C ASP A 84 -2.31 -14.54 -0.58
N ALA A 85 -2.87 -13.68 0.27
CA ALA A 85 -4.22 -13.14 0.10
C ALA A 85 -4.25 -11.69 0.61
N LEU A 86 -5.11 -10.85 0.04
CA LEU A 86 -5.11 -9.39 0.30
C LEU A 86 -5.31 -9.00 1.77
N ASN A 87 -5.89 -9.87 2.60
CA ASN A 87 -6.18 -9.63 4.01
C ASN A 87 -5.18 -10.29 4.98
N THR A 88 -4.29 -11.17 4.54
CA THR A 88 -3.38 -11.92 5.41
C THR A 88 -2.03 -11.28 5.58
N GLY A 89 -1.58 -10.50 4.61
CA GLY A 89 -0.25 -9.93 4.55
C GLY A 89 -0.16 -8.43 4.89
N TYR A 90 -1.20 -7.83 5.44
CA TYR A 90 -1.25 -6.38 5.71
C TYR A 90 -0.99 -5.50 4.47
N GLY A 91 -1.36 -5.97 3.27
CA GLY A 91 -1.20 -5.23 2.02
C GLY A 91 0.24 -5.21 1.49
N GLN A 92 0.95 -6.33 1.57
CA GLN A 92 2.34 -6.48 1.10
C GLN A 92 2.49 -6.14 -0.38
N SER A 93 1.66 -6.74 -1.22
CA SER A 93 1.66 -6.50 -2.67
C SER A 93 1.25 -5.07 -3.01
N CYS A 94 0.28 -4.53 -2.28
CA CYS A 94 -0.16 -3.14 -2.43
C CYS A 94 0.97 -2.16 -2.05
N ARG A 95 1.75 -2.47 -1.01
CA ARG A 95 2.94 -1.69 -0.63
C ARG A 95 4.00 -1.73 -1.72
N GLY A 96 4.22 -2.88 -2.34
CA GLY A 96 5.12 -3.03 -3.48
C GLY A 96 4.64 -2.22 -4.69
N TYR A 97 3.34 -2.27 -5.01
CA TYR A 97 2.73 -1.42 -6.03
C TYR A 97 3.04 0.07 -5.78
N PHE A 98 2.80 0.53 -4.55
CA PHE A 98 3.07 1.93 -4.18
C PHE A 98 4.54 2.30 -4.39
N LEU A 99 5.48 1.47 -3.90
CA LEU A 99 6.92 1.73 -4.04
C LEU A 99 7.36 1.77 -5.50
N LEU A 100 6.92 0.81 -6.31
CA LEU A 100 7.25 0.77 -7.75
C LEU A 100 6.68 1.98 -8.49
N LYS A 101 5.45 2.40 -8.19
CA LYS A 101 4.86 3.62 -8.76
C LYS A 101 5.62 4.86 -8.30
N TYR A 102 5.97 4.96 -7.03
CA TYR A 102 6.79 6.05 -6.48
C TYR A 102 8.17 6.14 -7.15
N PHE A 103 8.79 5.00 -7.45
CA PHE A 103 10.07 4.96 -8.17
C PHE A 103 9.94 5.17 -9.69
N GLY A 104 8.74 5.35 -10.21
CA GLY A 104 8.48 5.73 -11.58
C GLY A 104 8.23 4.57 -12.56
N CYS A 105 7.97 3.35 -12.06
CA CYS A 105 7.56 2.24 -12.92
C CYS A 105 6.18 2.54 -13.53
N PRO A 106 6.05 2.64 -14.86
CA PRO A 106 4.79 3.06 -15.47
C PRO A 106 3.71 1.97 -15.42
N SER A 107 4.10 0.71 -15.49
CA SER A 107 3.22 -0.43 -15.72
C SER A 107 3.28 -1.43 -14.55
N VAL A 108 2.51 -1.15 -13.49
CA VAL A 108 2.46 -2.00 -12.28
C VAL A 108 1.01 -2.37 -11.98
N SER A 109 0.76 -3.63 -11.64
CA SER A 109 -0.53 -4.11 -11.14
C SER A 109 -0.34 -5.05 -9.94
N VAL A 110 -1.35 -5.13 -9.08
CA VAL A 110 -1.47 -6.14 -8.02
C VAL A 110 -2.37 -7.27 -8.52
N LEU A 111 -1.98 -8.52 -8.27
CA LEU A 111 -2.83 -9.69 -8.55
C LEU A 111 -4.02 -9.68 -7.59
N HIS A 112 -5.22 -9.46 -8.13
CA HIS A 112 -6.44 -9.36 -7.36
C HIS A 112 -6.79 -10.70 -6.71
N GLY A 113 -6.90 -10.71 -5.37
CA GLY A 113 -7.08 -11.91 -4.57
C GLY A 113 -5.79 -12.69 -4.28
N GLY A 114 -4.63 -12.23 -4.78
CA GLY A 114 -3.32 -12.81 -4.47
C GLY A 114 -3.11 -14.24 -5.00
N TYR A 115 -2.20 -14.96 -4.35
CA TYR A 115 -1.87 -16.34 -4.70
C TYR A 115 -3.04 -17.32 -4.53
N GLN A 116 -3.90 -17.07 -3.53
CA GLN A 116 -5.09 -17.89 -3.31
C GLN A 116 -6.07 -17.81 -4.49
N ALA A 117 -6.26 -16.62 -5.08
CA ALA A 117 -7.06 -16.46 -6.29
C ALA A 117 -6.45 -17.16 -7.51
N TRP A 118 -5.12 -17.18 -7.62
CA TRP A 118 -4.40 -17.93 -8.64
C TRP A 118 -4.64 -19.43 -8.53
N LEU A 119 -4.55 -19.97 -7.32
CA LEU A 119 -4.82 -21.40 -7.03
C LEU A 119 -6.27 -21.77 -7.31
N ALA A 120 -7.22 -20.94 -6.86
CA ALA A 120 -8.66 -21.18 -7.06
C ALA A 120 -9.05 -21.14 -8.55
N ALA A 121 -8.32 -20.40 -9.37
CA ALA A 121 -8.49 -20.42 -10.82
C ALA A 121 -7.89 -21.68 -11.51
N GLY A 122 -7.31 -22.61 -10.74
CA GLY A 122 -6.70 -23.85 -11.26
C GLY A 122 -5.48 -23.61 -12.13
N LEU A 123 -4.79 -22.47 -11.95
CA LEU A 123 -3.64 -22.07 -12.77
C LEU A 123 -2.34 -22.75 -12.29
N PRO A 124 -1.34 -22.95 -13.19
CA PRO A 124 -0.14 -23.71 -12.87
C PRO A 124 0.73 -23.02 -11.83
N THR A 125 1.39 -23.84 -11.02
CA THR A 125 2.41 -23.41 -10.06
C THR A 125 3.71 -24.15 -10.27
N THR A 126 4.81 -23.65 -9.72
CA THR A 126 6.14 -24.25 -9.83
C THR A 126 6.95 -24.07 -8.55
N THR A 127 8.02 -24.83 -8.43
CA THR A 127 9.12 -24.63 -7.46
C THR A 127 10.40 -24.16 -8.14
N GLU A 128 10.38 -24.01 -9.47
CA GLU A 128 11.55 -23.63 -10.26
C GLU A 128 11.82 -22.12 -10.12
N VAL A 129 12.96 -21.77 -9.53
CA VAL A 129 13.41 -20.39 -9.41
C VAL A 129 13.93 -19.91 -10.77
N PRO A 130 13.42 -18.77 -11.30
CA PRO A 130 13.85 -18.27 -12.59
C PRO A 130 15.32 -17.83 -12.55
N VAL A 131 16.03 -18.03 -13.66
CA VAL A 131 17.36 -17.45 -13.84
C VAL A 131 17.20 -15.97 -14.17
N ILE A 132 17.77 -15.12 -13.33
CA ILE A 132 17.64 -13.66 -13.46
C ILE A 132 18.95 -13.08 -13.98
N GLU A 133 18.85 -12.25 -15.01
CA GLU A 133 19.93 -11.37 -15.41
C GLU A 133 19.79 -10.02 -14.66
N ASN A 134 20.85 -9.62 -13.96
CA ASN A 134 20.88 -8.32 -13.30
C ASN A 134 20.71 -7.20 -14.32
N LYS A 135 19.87 -6.23 -13.99
CA LYS A 135 19.67 -5.02 -14.78
C LYS A 135 19.98 -3.78 -13.93
N VAL A 136 20.14 -2.65 -14.59
CA VAL A 136 20.28 -1.37 -13.87
C VAL A 136 18.91 -0.72 -13.74
N PHE A 137 18.40 -0.65 -12.53
CA PHE A 137 17.14 0.03 -12.25
C PHE A 137 17.30 1.55 -12.34
N THR A 138 16.47 2.19 -13.17
CA THR A 138 16.47 3.64 -13.35
C THR A 138 15.32 4.28 -12.58
N VAL A 139 15.65 5.06 -11.58
CA VAL A 139 14.66 5.76 -10.74
C VAL A 139 14.17 7.04 -11.41
N SER A 140 12.85 7.21 -11.45
CA SER A 140 12.17 8.45 -11.83
C SER A 140 11.09 8.77 -10.78
N ILE A 141 11.47 9.45 -9.70
CA ILE A 141 10.59 9.67 -8.54
C ILE A 141 9.31 10.40 -8.93
N ASP A 142 8.17 9.77 -8.63
CA ASP A 142 6.85 10.42 -8.65
C ASP A 142 6.52 10.97 -7.26
N SER A 143 6.86 12.23 -7.02
CA SER A 143 6.62 12.91 -5.74
C SER A 143 5.14 13.14 -5.41
N SER A 144 4.23 12.94 -6.37
CA SER A 144 2.79 13.03 -6.13
C SER A 144 2.23 11.83 -5.35
N MET A 145 2.97 10.72 -5.29
CA MET A 145 2.54 9.50 -4.63
C MET A 145 2.74 9.52 -3.11
N MET A 146 3.79 10.18 -2.63
CA MET A 146 4.24 10.12 -1.24
C MET A 146 4.06 11.44 -0.51
N VAL A 147 3.70 11.35 0.77
CA VAL A 147 3.67 12.47 1.72
C VAL A 147 4.75 12.25 2.76
N THR A 148 5.54 13.29 3.06
CA THR A 148 6.51 13.30 4.15
C THR A 148 5.87 13.77 5.46
N THR A 149 6.53 13.53 6.59
CA THR A 149 6.12 14.07 7.90
C THR A 149 6.00 15.59 7.87
N ALA A 150 6.93 16.28 7.24
CA ALA A 150 6.88 17.74 7.11
C ALA A 150 5.64 18.21 6.31
N GLN A 151 5.31 17.53 5.21
CA GLN A 151 4.13 17.84 4.41
C GLN A 151 2.83 17.54 5.17
N MET A 152 2.78 16.42 5.92
CA MET A 152 1.63 16.09 6.75
C MET A 152 1.40 17.14 7.85
N LEU A 153 2.49 17.60 8.49
CA LEU A 153 2.43 18.63 9.51
C LEU A 153 1.90 19.98 8.96
N GLN A 154 2.32 20.35 7.76
CA GLN A 154 1.88 21.59 7.09
C GLN A 154 0.37 21.63 6.80
N VAL A 155 -0.27 20.48 6.68
CA VAL A 155 -1.70 20.39 6.30
C VAL A 155 -2.63 20.03 7.45
N LEU A 156 -2.14 20.00 8.69
CA LEU A 156 -2.97 19.60 9.84
C LEU A 156 -4.28 20.42 9.95
N ASP A 157 -4.18 21.72 9.81
CA ASP A 157 -5.31 22.64 9.93
C ASP A 157 -5.97 22.99 8.57
N ASN A 158 -5.52 22.34 7.48
CA ASN A 158 -6.09 22.57 6.16
C ASN A 158 -7.31 21.66 5.93
N PRO A 159 -8.56 22.21 5.94
CA PRO A 159 -9.77 21.40 5.76
C PRO A 159 -9.94 20.86 4.34
N ALA A 160 -9.22 21.41 3.34
CA ALA A 160 -9.26 20.92 1.97
C ALA A 160 -8.50 19.61 1.76
N ILE A 161 -7.67 19.18 2.73
CA ILE A 161 -6.92 17.93 2.68
C ILE A 161 -7.42 16.99 3.76
N ILE A 162 -7.99 15.88 3.33
CA ILE A 162 -8.51 14.85 4.24
C ILE A 162 -7.34 13.96 4.68
N LYS A 163 -7.12 13.85 5.98
CA LYS A 163 -6.17 12.92 6.58
C LYS A 163 -6.93 11.64 6.93
N LEU A 164 -6.65 10.54 6.25
CA LEU A 164 -7.34 9.28 6.43
C LEU A 164 -6.47 8.29 7.21
N ASP A 165 -6.88 7.97 8.42
CA ASP A 165 -6.33 6.87 9.21
C ASP A 165 -6.99 5.57 8.78
N VAL A 166 -6.18 4.56 8.44
CA VAL A 166 -6.69 3.25 8.03
C VAL A 166 -6.23 2.12 8.95
N ARG A 167 -5.77 2.48 10.15
CA ARG A 167 -5.35 1.51 11.17
C ARG A 167 -6.54 0.80 11.79
N ASP A 168 -6.24 -0.22 12.58
CA ASP A 168 -7.23 -0.99 13.31
C ASP A 168 -7.93 -0.12 14.38
N ALA A 169 -9.13 -0.49 14.78
CA ALA A 169 -9.99 0.33 15.65
C ALA A 169 -9.35 0.66 17.02
N ASP A 170 -8.56 -0.26 17.58
CA ASP A 170 -7.84 -0.06 18.86
C ASP A 170 -6.69 0.95 18.70
N GLU A 171 -5.99 0.97 17.56
CA GLU A 171 -4.98 1.97 17.24
C GLU A 171 -5.62 3.36 17.07
N TRP A 172 -6.76 3.42 16.33
CA TRP A 172 -7.52 4.65 16.13
C TRP A 172 -8.00 5.28 17.43
N ARG A 173 -8.51 4.48 18.36
CA ARG A 173 -8.98 4.96 19.69
C ARG A 173 -7.84 5.28 20.65
N GLY A 174 -6.61 4.89 20.33
CA GLY A 174 -5.44 5.05 21.19
C GLY A 174 -5.38 4.00 22.33
N GLU A 175 -6.03 2.87 22.16
CA GLU A 175 -5.96 1.70 23.05
C GLU A 175 -4.66 0.91 22.77
N SER A 176 -4.27 0.83 21.50
CA SER A 176 -2.99 0.29 21.02
C SER A 176 -2.16 1.37 20.33
N SER A 177 -0.85 1.20 20.26
CA SER A 177 0.03 2.10 19.49
C SER A 177 0.30 1.57 18.09
N SER A 178 0.35 0.26 17.93
CA SER A 178 0.55 -0.45 16.67
C SER A 178 0.40 -1.97 16.86
N PRO A 179 0.29 -2.77 15.79
CA PRO A 179 0.32 -4.22 15.87
C PRO A 179 1.64 -4.78 16.44
N TYR A 180 2.70 -3.98 16.45
CA TYR A 180 4.04 -4.37 16.92
C TYR A 180 4.39 -3.79 18.29
N GLY A 181 3.46 -3.07 18.93
CA GLY A 181 3.62 -2.53 20.27
C GLY A 181 4.40 -1.22 20.35
N VAL A 182 4.64 -0.80 21.62
CA VAL A 182 5.23 0.50 21.95
C VAL A 182 6.71 0.65 21.59
N ASP A 183 7.42 -0.46 21.42
CA ASP A 183 8.83 -0.42 21.00
C ASP A 183 8.99 0.15 19.59
N PHE A 184 8.00 -0.10 18.73
CA PHE A 184 7.95 0.44 17.36
C PHE A 184 7.22 1.78 17.29
N CYS A 185 6.14 1.95 18.05
CA CYS A 185 5.34 3.17 18.11
C CYS A 185 5.16 3.60 19.57
N PRO A 186 6.00 4.48 20.11
CA PRO A 186 6.02 4.78 21.55
C PRO A 186 4.79 5.56 22.03
N ARG A 187 4.06 6.24 21.13
CA ARG A 187 2.86 7.00 21.49
C ARG A 187 1.60 6.37 20.88
N LYS A 188 0.52 6.41 21.64
CA LYS A 188 -0.84 6.02 21.24
C LYS A 188 -1.62 7.24 20.76
N GLY A 189 -2.63 7.02 19.91
CA GLY A 189 -3.49 8.09 19.40
C GLY A 189 -3.45 8.17 17.88
N ARG A 190 -3.79 9.33 17.32
CA ARG A 190 -3.90 9.58 15.87
C ARG A 190 -3.39 10.97 15.49
N ILE A 191 -3.19 11.18 14.19
CA ILE A 191 -2.89 12.51 13.66
C ILE A 191 -4.12 13.41 13.84
N PRO A 192 -3.97 14.62 14.39
CA PRO A 192 -5.11 15.50 14.66
C PRO A 192 -5.94 15.78 13.41
N GLY A 193 -7.25 15.70 13.60
CA GLY A 193 -8.20 15.95 12.54
C GLY A 193 -8.28 14.90 11.45
N ALA A 194 -7.73 13.73 11.67
CA ALA A 194 -7.94 12.60 10.79
C ALA A 194 -9.39 12.11 10.86
N VAL A 195 -9.86 11.54 9.74
CA VAL A 195 -11.04 10.67 9.66
C VAL A 195 -10.56 9.23 9.58
N TRP A 196 -11.47 8.28 9.78
CA TRP A 196 -11.08 6.87 9.88
C TRP A 196 -11.96 5.96 9.03
N ILE A 197 -11.31 5.06 8.30
CA ILE A 197 -11.92 3.87 7.69
C ILE A 197 -10.91 2.75 7.89
N GLU A 198 -11.28 1.71 8.62
CA GLU A 198 -10.41 0.56 8.83
C GLU A 198 -10.12 -0.15 7.51
N TRP A 199 -8.85 -0.41 7.22
CA TRP A 199 -8.41 -0.93 5.93
C TRP A 199 -9.08 -2.24 5.51
N TYR A 200 -9.46 -3.10 6.46
CA TYR A 200 -10.21 -4.33 6.19
C TYR A 200 -11.55 -4.08 5.50
N GLN A 201 -12.17 -2.93 5.74
CA GLN A 201 -13.47 -2.59 5.15
C GLN A 201 -13.38 -2.40 3.62
N MET A 202 -12.19 -2.22 3.08
CA MET A 202 -11.99 -2.17 1.62
C MET A 202 -12.18 -3.54 0.95
N MET A 203 -12.27 -4.62 1.72
CA MET A 203 -12.30 -6.00 1.21
C MET A 203 -13.56 -6.75 1.63
N GLU A 204 -13.95 -7.74 0.83
CA GLU A 204 -15.02 -8.68 1.13
C GLU A 204 -14.48 -9.81 2.03
N LEU A 205 -14.48 -9.59 3.34
CA LEU A 205 -13.85 -10.50 4.31
C LEU A 205 -14.58 -11.85 4.47
N ASN A 206 -15.84 -11.91 4.08
CA ASN A 206 -16.65 -13.14 4.19
C ASN A 206 -16.58 -14.04 2.95
N SER A 207 -15.83 -13.63 1.92
CA SER A 207 -15.57 -14.47 0.77
C SER A 207 -14.47 -15.49 1.08
N GLU A 208 -14.49 -16.63 0.40
CA GLU A 208 -13.44 -17.66 0.52
C GLU A 208 -12.06 -17.08 0.16
N ILE A 209 -12.05 -16.18 -0.81
CA ILE A 209 -10.86 -15.43 -1.21
C ILE A 209 -11.18 -13.93 -1.07
N PRO A 210 -10.49 -13.22 -0.17
CA PRO A 210 -10.72 -11.80 0.01
C PRO A 210 -10.37 -10.98 -1.24
N MET A 211 -11.36 -10.30 -1.78
CA MET A 211 -11.26 -9.40 -2.91
C MET A 211 -11.58 -7.98 -2.46
N PHE A 212 -11.18 -6.97 -3.20
CA PHE A 212 -11.70 -5.62 -2.95
C PHE A 212 -13.20 -5.58 -3.20
N ARG A 213 -13.91 -4.81 -2.38
CA ARG A 213 -15.32 -4.50 -2.59
C ARG A 213 -15.53 -3.79 -3.93
N SER A 214 -16.77 -3.74 -4.35
CA SER A 214 -17.15 -2.94 -5.52
C SER A 214 -16.79 -1.46 -5.33
N THR A 215 -16.52 -0.77 -6.43
CA THR A 215 -16.19 0.67 -6.43
C THR A 215 -17.30 1.52 -5.81
N ASP A 216 -18.56 1.11 -5.97
CA ASP A 216 -19.72 1.82 -5.40
C ASP A 216 -19.77 1.68 -3.86
N GLU A 217 -19.50 0.48 -3.31
CA GLU A 217 -19.43 0.27 -1.86
C GLU A 217 -18.26 1.05 -1.24
N ILE A 218 -17.09 1.04 -1.88
CA ILE A 218 -15.93 1.81 -1.43
C ILE A 218 -16.25 3.31 -1.45
N MET A 219 -16.88 3.80 -2.52
CA MET A 219 -17.28 5.21 -2.62
C MET A 219 -18.30 5.59 -1.55
N ALA A 220 -19.27 4.72 -1.24
CA ALA A 220 -20.23 4.98 -0.18
C ALA A 220 -19.55 5.16 1.18
N MET A 221 -18.62 4.26 1.56
CA MET A 221 -17.83 4.40 2.78
C MET A 221 -16.97 5.69 2.80
N CYS A 222 -16.40 6.05 1.67
CA CYS A 222 -15.64 7.28 1.51
C CYS A 222 -16.51 8.52 1.77
N GLN A 223 -17.73 8.54 1.25
CA GLN A 223 -18.68 9.65 1.42
C GLN A 223 -19.11 9.83 2.87
N GLU A 224 -19.23 8.75 3.66
CA GLU A 224 -19.56 8.83 5.09
C GLU A 224 -18.54 9.63 5.91
N VAL A 225 -17.28 9.65 5.45
CA VAL A 225 -16.18 10.42 6.08
C VAL A 225 -15.83 11.70 5.30
N GLY A 226 -16.66 12.10 4.33
CA GLY A 226 -16.52 13.33 3.57
C GLY A 226 -15.54 13.26 2.38
N ILE A 227 -15.12 12.07 1.97
CA ILE A 227 -14.26 11.87 0.79
C ILE A 227 -15.13 11.77 -0.47
N THR A 228 -14.77 12.53 -1.49
CA THR A 228 -15.42 12.58 -2.81
C THR A 228 -14.39 12.31 -3.91
N PRO A 229 -14.79 12.07 -5.17
CA PRO A 229 -13.85 11.87 -6.28
C PRO A 229 -12.83 12.99 -6.49
N ASP A 230 -13.17 14.22 -6.09
CA ASP A 230 -12.30 15.40 -6.26
C ASP A 230 -11.53 15.77 -4.98
N SER A 231 -11.64 14.95 -3.92
CA SER A 231 -10.90 15.16 -2.67
C SER A 231 -9.41 14.90 -2.83
N THR A 232 -8.58 15.69 -2.13
CA THR A 232 -7.18 15.35 -1.86
C THR A 232 -7.10 14.60 -0.55
N VAL A 233 -6.61 13.35 -0.58
CA VAL A 233 -6.58 12.44 0.56
C VAL A 233 -5.15 12.02 0.89
N TYR A 234 -4.70 12.31 2.12
CA TYR A 234 -3.44 11.83 2.67
C TYR A 234 -3.72 10.65 3.60
N ILE A 235 -3.30 9.45 3.19
CA ILE A 235 -3.56 8.20 3.92
C ILE A 235 -2.35 7.82 4.77
N TYR A 236 -2.60 7.32 5.97
CA TYR A 236 -1.55 6.73 6.80
C TYR A 236 -2.02 5.48 7.56
N CYS A 237 -1.06 4.64 7.95
CA CYS A 237 -1.27 3.50 8.84
C CYS A 237 -0.11 3.36 9.85
N PHE A 238 0.49 2.17 9.99
CA PHE A 238 1.71 1.98 10.77
C PHE A 238 2.98 2.30 9.96
N LYS A 239 3.13 1.69 8.76
CA LYS A 239 4.32 1.80 7.88
C LYS A 239 3.98 1.87 6.39
N GLY A 240 2.81 2.35 6.05
CA GLY A 240 2.38 2.56 4.66
C GLY A 240 1.80 1.33 3.94
N SER A 241 1.76 0.14 4.54
CA SER A 241 1.26 -1.08 3.87
C SER A 241 -0.26 -1.12 3.77
N ARG A 242 -0.98 -1.06 4.90
CA ARG A 242 -2.45 -0.96 4.94
C ARG A 242 -2.93 0.29 4.19
N ALA A 243 -2.18 1.40 4.30
CA ALA A 243 -2.43 2.61 3.54
C ALA A 243 -2.29 2.40 2.03
N SER A 244 -1.33 1.58 1.57
CA SER A 244 -1.20 1.26 0.15
C SER A 244 -2.35 0.39 -0.37
N ASN A 245 -2.89 -0.53 0.45
CA ASN A 245 -4.08 -1.30 0.11
C ASN A 245 -5.28 -0.35 -0.10
N THR A 246 -5.55 0.52 0.87
CA THR A 246 -6.62 1.50 0.77
C THR A 246 -6.40 2.48 -0.40
N LEU A 247 -5.14 2.90 -0.67
CA LEU A 247 -4.83 3.76 -1.81
C LEU A 247 -5.30 3.14 -3.14
N ILE A 248 -5.06 1.84 -3.35
CA ILE A 248 -5.53 1.14 -4.55
C ILE A 248 -7.07 1.13 -4.59
N ALA A 249 -7.72 0.78 -3.47
CA ALA A 249 -9.18 0.76 -3.37
C ALA A 249 -9.81 2.13 -3.73
N LEU A 250 -9.27 3.21 -3.16
CA LEU A 250 -9.76 4.57 -3.43
C LEU A 250 -9.52 4.99 -4.89
N LYS A 251 -8.38 4.64 -5.47
CA LYS A 251 -8.10 4.93 -6.89
C LYS A 251 -9.04 4.15 -7.82
N GLU A 252 -9.29 2.88 -7.55
CA GLU A 252 -10.28 2.08 -8.28
C GLU A 252 -11.70 2.67 -8.16
N ALA A 253 -12.06 3.22 -7.00
CA ALA A 253 -13.32 3.93 -6.78
C ALA A 253 -13.38 5.33 -7.44
N GLY A 254 -12.31 5.79 -8.08
CA GLY A 254 -12.28 7.03 -8.87
C GLY A 254 -11.82 8.28 -8.13
N ILE A 255 -11.24 8.14 -6.92
CA ILE A 255 -10.64 9.28 -6.20
C ILE A 255 -9.26 9.56 -6.79
N LYS A 256 -9.09 10.77 -7.35
CA LYS A 256 -7.95 11.10 -8.21
C LYS A 256 -6.66 11.38 -7.45
N ASP A 257 -6.73 12.16 -6.35
CA ASP A 257 -5.56 12.61 -5.59
C ASP A 257 -5.49 11.90 -4.23
N VAL A 258 -4.89 10.71 -4.25
CA VAL A 258 -4.64 9.90 -3.06
C VAL A 258 -3.14 9.72 -2.90
N ARG A 259 -2.60 10.15 -1.74
CA ARG A 259 -1.17 10.12 -1.43
C ARG A 259 -0.91 9.37 -0.14
N ASN A 260 0.14 8.57 -0.11
CA ASN A 260 0.49 7.77 1.06
C ASN A 260 1.54 8.48 1.92
N TYR A 261 1.19 8.83 3.14
CA TYR A 261 2.18 9.15 4.16
C TYR A 261 2.88 7.84 4.57
N PHE A 262 3.89 7.47 3.80
CA PHE A 262 4.49 6.14 3.81
C PHE A 262 5.19 5.79 5.12
N ALA A 263 5.88 6.74 5.75
CA ALA A 263 6.52 6.56 7.06
C ALA A 263 5.51 6.42 8.20
N SER A 264 4.32 7.00 8.04
CA SER A 264 3.13 6.72 8.85
C SER A 264 3.31 6.95 10.35
N TRP A 265 2.49 6.25 11.15
CA TRP A 265 2.51 6.35 12.61
C TRP A 265 3.85 5.91 13.23
N ASN A 266 4.59 5.00 12.57
CA ASN A 266 5.93 4.62 13.01
C ASN A 266 6.87 5.83 13.13
N GLU A 267 6.86 6.74 12.17
CA GLU A 267 7.67 7.97 12.25
C GLU A 267 7.00 9.03 13.14
N TRP A 268 5.70 9.30 12.93
CA TRP A 268 4.97 10.32 13.66
C TRP A 268 4.99 10.12 15.18
N SER A 269 4.82 8.89 15.63
CA SER A 269 4.78 8.57 17.07
C SER A 269 6.14 8.71 17.78
N ARG A 270 7.24 8.67 17.05
CA ARG A 270 8.60 8.78 17.61
C ARG A 270 9.04 10.21 17.88
N ASP A 271 8.47 11.18 17.17
CA ASP A 271 8.77 12.58 17.40
C ASP A 271 7.79 13.16 18.44
N ALA A 272 8.28 13.37 19.66
CA ALA A 272 7.49 13.90 20.76
C ALA A 272 6.99 15.35 20.53
N SER A 273 7.55 16.08 19.59
CA SER A 273 7.14 17.44 19.23
C SER A 273 5.89 17.46 18.34
N LEU A 274 5.58 16.36 17.64
CA LEU A 274 4.42 16.28 16.78
C LEU A 274 3.13 16.11 17.57
N PRO A 275 2.05 16.82 17.20
CA PRO A 275 0.78 16.75 17.92
C PRO A 275 0.09 15.41 17.71
N ILE A 276 -0.64 14.97 18.73
CA ILE A 276 -1.49 13.77 18.67
C ILE A 276 -2.87 14.07 19.25
N GLU A 277 -3.87 13.35 18.77
CA GLU A 277 -5.23 13.32 19.30
C GLU A 277 -5.51 11.96 19.93
N ILE A 278 -6.15 11.93 21.11
CA ILE A 278 -6.46 10.71 21.86
C ILE A 278 -7.94 10.73 22.26
N GLY A 279 -8.54 9.56 22.43
CA GLY A 279 -9.94 9.41 22.85
C GLY A 279 -10.92 9.44 21.67
N GLU A 280 -12.21 9.52 21.99
CA GLU A 280 -13.25 9.57 20.94
C GLU A 280 -13.03 10.81 20.06
N PRO A 281 -13.18 10.68 18.73
CA PRO A 281 -13.10 11.82 17.84
C PRO A 281 -14.16 12.84 18.28
N SER A 282 -13.76 14.10 18.48
CA SER A 282 -14.74 15.16 18.64
C SER A 282 -15.67 15.16 17.43
N ASP A 283 -16.98 15.18 17.65
CA ASP A 283 -18.00 15.27 16.58
C ASP A 283 -17.67 16.45 15.65
N ARG A 284 -16.81 16.20 14.66
CA ARG A 284 -16.61 17.16 13.57
C ARG A 284 -17.86 17.09 12.71
N LYS A 285 -18.74 18.06 12.91
CA LYS A 285 -19.77 18.36 11.91
C LYS A 285 -19.06 18.54 10.57
N ILE A 286 -19.27 17.60 9.66
CA ILE A 286 -18.94 17.79 8.24
C ILE A 286 -19.58 19.14 7.86
N PRO A 287 -18.81 20.14 7.37
CA PRO A 287 -19.42 21.36 6.89
C PRO A 287 -20.44 20.97 5.81
N ALA A 288 -21.70 21.34 6.05
CA ALA A 288 -22.72 21.18 5.01
C ALA A 288 -22.18 21.85 3.74
N SER A 289 -22.08 21.07 2.66
CA SER A 289 -21.71 21.58 1.34
C SER A 289 -22.56 22.79 0.98
N VAL A 290 -21.90 23.92 0.73
CA VAL A 290 -22.49 25.14 0.16
C VAL A 290 -22.64 24.92 -1.36
#